data_5fc1fcca938639db4c5a29ebe42f7d10
#
_entry.id   5fc1fcca938639db4c5a29ebe42f7d10
#
_cell.length_a   1.000
_cell.length_b   1.000
_cell.length_c   1.000
_cell.angle_alpha   90.00
_cell.angle_beta   90.00
_cell.angle_gamma   90.00
#
_symmetry.space_group_name_H-M   'P 1'
#
loop_
_entity.id
_entity.type
_entity.pdbx_description
1 polymer ?
#
loop_
_entity_poly.entity_id
_entity_poly.type
_entity_poly.pdbx_seq_one_letter_code
_entity_poly.pdbx_strand_id
1 'polypeptide(L)'
;MGINVKTVAKWRKHQTVEDVRMGPKEAHSTVLSVEEEALIVAFRRHTLLPLDDCLYALQPSIPHLTRSSLHRCLQRHEISRLPGMEGDKPKKKFKRYPIGYVHIDIAELRTAEGKLYMFAAIDRTSKFAFVRLEKKAGKMAAAQFLRDLIAALPYRIHTILTDNGIQFTNRNQDRHAMEHIFDRVCSEHGIEHRLTKVNHPWTNGQVERMNRTIKEATVKRYHYESHAQLETHLGDFIAAYNYARRLKTLKGLTPFEFICKIWTKEPERFTVDPTHHTLGLNS
;
A
#
# COMPACT_ATOMS: atom_id res chain seq x y z
N MET A 1 -16.08 5.78 -62.10
CA MET A 1 -15.16 5.95 -60.92
C MET A 1 -13.90 5.18 -61.18
N GLY A 2 -12.78 5.90 -61.37
CA GLY A 2 -11.47 5.27 -61.65
C GLY A 2 -10.77 4.90 -60.34
N ILE A 3 -10.83 3.63 -59.94
CA ILE A 3 -10.04 3.13 -58.81
C ILE A 3 -8.59 2.93 -59.27
N ASN A 4 -7.64 3.42 -58.49
CA ASN A 4 -6.23 3.31 -58.80
C ASN A 4 -5.80 1.83 -58.92
N VAL A 5 -5.14 1.46 -60.04
CA VAL A 5 -4.70 0.08 -60.30
C VAL A 5 -3.82 -0.51 -59.18
N LYS A 6 -3.01 0.32 -58.54
CA LYS A 6 -2.18 -0.09 -57.38
C LYS A 6 -3.06 -0.49 -56.18
N THR A 7 -4.19 0.18 -55.95
CA THR A 7 -5.14 -0.14 -54.92
C THR A 7 -5.82 -1.48 -55.16
N VAL A 8 -6.20 -1.74 -56.40
CA VAL A 8 -6.79 -3.04 -56.79
C VAL A 8 -5.80 -4.17 -56.62
N ALA A 9 -4.52 -3.97 -57.03
CA ALA A 9 -3.47 -4.97 -56.87
C ALA A 9 -3.15 -5.25 -55.37
N LYS A 10 -3.23 -4.21 -54.52
CA LYS A 10 -3.06 -4.35 -53.09
C LYS A 10 -4.20 -5.20 -52.49
N TRP A 11 -5.46 -4.90 -52.83
CA TRP A 11 -6.62 -5.64 -52.32
C TRP A 11 -6.70 -7.09 -52.81
N ARG A 12 -6.25 -7.36 -54.03
CA ARG A 12 -6.12 -8.74 -54.56
C ARG A 12 -5.14 -9.62 -53.80
N LYS A 13 -4.15 -9.03 -53.10
CA LYS A 13 -3.19 -9.76 -52.27
C LYS A 13 -3.69 -9.97 -50.84
N HIS A 14 -4.77 -9.30 -50.41
CA HIS A 14 -5.38 -9.48 -49.12
C HIS A 14 -6.25 -10.75 -49.09
N GLN A 15 -6.04 -11.61 -48.07
CA GLN A 15 -6.81 -12.82 -47.87
C GLN A 15 -8.13 -12.54 -47.14
N THR A 16 -8.28 -11.35 -46.55
CA THR A 16 -9.46 -10.91 -45.78
C THR A 16 -9.90 -9.52 -46.23
N VAL A 17 -11.18 -9.18 -46.01
CA VAL A 17 -11.75 -7.85 -46.32
C VAL A 17 -11.35 -6.79 -45.27
N GLU A 18 -10.75 -7.21 -44.15
CA GLU A 18 -10.36 -6.32 -43.07
C GLU A 18 -9.05 -5.61 -43.38
N ASP A 19 -8.94 -4.33 -43.01
CA ASP A 19 -7.70 -3.56 -43.12
C ASP A 19 -6.61 -4.16 -42.24
N VAL A 20 -5.41 -4.31 -42.80
CA VAL A 20 -4.24 -4.72 -42.02
C VAL A 20 -3.94 -3.65 -40.98
N ARG A 21 -3.69 -4.08 -39.73
CA ARG A 21 -3.30 -3.17 -38.65
C ARG A 21 -2.21 -2.20 -39.11
N MET A 22 -2.47 -0.91 -38.97
CA MET A 22 -1.51 0.15 -39.26
C MET A 22 -0.47 0.18 -38.14
N GLY A 23 0.81 0.24 -38.50
CA GLY A 23 1.93 0.35 -37.58
C GLY A 23 3.05 -0.66 -37.84
N PRO A 24 4.17 -0.56 -37.14
CA PRO A 24 5.28 -1.50 -37.30
C PRO A 24 4.86 -2.89 -36.80
N LYS A 25 5.31 -3.94 -37.49
CA LYS A 25 5.04 -5.35 -37.13
C LYS A 25 5.64 -5.67 -35.75
N GLU A 26 6.81 -5.14 -35.47
CA GLU A 26 7.48 -5.21 -34.16
C GLU A 26 7.60 -3.80 -33.58
N ALA A 27 6.85 -3.54 -32.52
CA ALA A 27 6.87 -2.24 -31.86
C ALA A 27 8.06 -2.18 -30.89
N HIS A 28 9.02 -1.31 -31.14
CA HIS A 28 10.13 -1.00 -30.23
C HIS A 28 10.04 0.44 -29.70
N SER A 29 10.80 0.73 -28.66
CA SER A 29 10.86 2.08 -28.10
C SER A 29 11.78 2.96 -28.95
N THR A 30 11.39 4.23 -29.10
CA THR A 30 12.25 5.28 -29.65
C THR A 30 12.92 6.11 -28.55
N VAL A 31 12.56 5.88 -27.29
CA VAL A 31 12.96 6.68 -26.12
C VAL A 31 13.77 5.86 -25.12
N LEU A 32 13.44 4.57 -24.95
CA LEU A 32 14.10 3.68 -24.01
C LEU A 32 15.07 2.76 -24.75
N SER A 33 16.25 2.54 -24.18
CA SER A 33 17.20 1.55 -24.67
C SER A 33 16.72 0.12 -24.35
N VAL A 34 17.37 -0.88 -24.95
CA VAL A 34 17.05 -2.29 -24.71
C VAL A 34 17.33 -2.67 -23.23
N GLU A 35 18.42 -2.14 -22.67
CA GLU A 35 18.83 -2.37 -21.29
C GLU A 35 17.83 -1.73 -20.31
N GLU A 36 17.37 -0.51 -20.59
CA GLU A 36 16.36 0.18 -19.79
C GLU A 36 15.02 -0.55 -19.82
N GLU A 37 14.60 -1.05 -20.98
CA GLU A 37 13.40 -1.89 -21.07
C GLU A 37 13.55 -3.18 -20.28
N ALA A 38 14.71 -3.84 -20.35
CA ALA A 38 14.98 -5.05 -19.58
C ALA A 38 14.93 -4.77 -18.06
N LEU A 39 15.52 -3.66 -17.61
CA LEU A 39 15.45 -3.22 -16.22
C LEU A 39 14.01 -2.97 -15.77
N ILE A 40 13.22 -2.24 -16.56
CA ILE A 40 11.81 -1.96 -16.27
C ILE A 40 11.01 -3.26 -16.15
N VAL A 41 11.21 -4.20 -17.06
CA VAL A 41 10.50 -5.48 -17.09
C VAL A 41 10.86 -6.33 -15.87
N ALA A 42 12.15 -6.46 -15.57
CA ALA A 42 12.63 -7.19 -14.40
C ALA A 42 12.06 -6.57 -13.12
N PHE A 43 12.19 -5.26 -12.95
CA PHE A 43 11.68 -4.53 -11.78
C PHE A 43 10.16 -4.76 -11.59
N ARG A 44 9.38 -4.61 -12.67
CA ARG A 44 7.91 -4.80 -12.62
C ARG A 44 7.51 -6.22 -12.24
N ARG A 45 8.17 -7.24 -12.81
CA ARG A 45 7.89 -8.65 -12.55
C ARG A 45 8.22 -9.04 -11.11
N HIS A 46 9.32 -8.53 -10.58
CA HIS A 46 9.74 -8.84 -9.21
C HIS A 46 8.93 -8.10 -8.15
N THR A 47 8.68 -6.81 -8.36
CA THR A 47 8.06 -5.97 -7.32
C THR A 47 6.53 -5.98 -7.36
N LEU A 48 5.92 -6.23 -8.53
CA LEU A 48 4.47 -6.12 -8.77
C LEU A 48 3.89 -4.76 -8.37
N LEU A 49 4.71 -3.71 -8.38
CA LEU A 49 4.26 -2.35 -8.00
C LEU A 49 3.32 -1.77 -9.07
N PRO A 50 2.33 -0.94 -8.70
CA PRO A 50 1.53 -0.16 -9.65
C PRO A 50 2.40 0.72 -10.57
N LEU A 51 1.85 1.08 -11.75
CA LEU A 51 2.57 1.86 -12.78
C LEU A 51 3.27 3.10 -12.22
N ASP A 52 2.56 3.90 -11.43
CA ASP A 52 3.10 5.16 -10.92
C ASP A 52 4.16 4.94 -9.82
N ASP A 53 4.01 3.88 -9.02
CA ASP A 53 5.02 3.49 -8.01
C ASP A 53 6.30 2.99 -8.71
N CYS A 54 6.16 2.21 -9.81
CA CYS A 54 7.28 1.82 -10.67
C CYS A 54 7.99 3.03 -11.28
N LEU A 55 7.22 4.02 -11.77
CA LEU A 55 7.79 5.23 -12.33
C LEU A 55 8.68 5.94 -11.31
N TYR A 56 8.16 6.22 -10.14
CA TYR A 56 8.92 6.93 -9.09
C TYR A 56 10.15 6.15 -8.61
N ALA A 57 10.05 4.82 -8.54
CA ALA A 57 11.19 3.99 -8.14
C ALA A 57 12.30 3.93 -9.19
N LEU A 58 11.95 3.98 -10.49
CA LEU A 58 12.89 3.86 -11.60
C LEU A 58 13.44 5.21 -12.08
N GLN A 59 12.78 6.33 -11.82
CA GLN A 59 13.24 7.65 -12.23
C GLN A 59 14.68 8.01 -11.79
N PRO A 60 15.16 7.65 -10.58
CA PRO A 60 16.56 7.91 -10.22
C PRO A 60 17.56 7.19 -11.12
N SER A 61 17.22 6.01 -11.64
CA SER A 61 18.08 5.22 -12.54
C SER A 61 17.85 5.54 -14.02
N ILE A 62 16.65 5.98 -14.39
CA ILE A 62 16.26 6.35 -15.76
C ILE A 62 15.60 7.74 -15.69
N PRO A 63 16.39 8.84 -15.65
CA PRO A 63 15.87 10.19 -15.41
C PRO A 63 14.86 10.68 -16.45
N HIS A 64 14.97 10.22 -17.69
CA HIS A 64 14.07 10.58 -18.80
C HIS A 64 12.80 9.71 -18.88
N LEU A 65 12.64 8.75 -17.94
CA LEU A 65 11.46 7.88 -17.89
C LEU A 65 10.20 8.68 -17.64
N THR A 66 9.28 8.63 -18.58
CA THR A 66 7.95 9.23 -18.43
C THR A 66 6.89 8.15 -18.16
N ARG A 67 5.76 8.58 -17.62
CA ARG A 67 4.62 7.68 -17.39
C ARG A 67 4.17 7.00 -18.69
N SER A 68 4.22 7.73 -19.82
CA SER A 68 3.79 7.23 -21.12
C SER A 68 4.77 6.22 -21.71
N SER A 69 6.09 6.47 -21.62
CA SER A 69 7.11 5.53 -22.10
C SER A 69 7.11 4.25 -21.28
N LEU A 70 6.99 4.36 -19.94
CA LEU A 70 6.83 3.22 -19.04
C LEU A 70 5.58 2.39 -19.37
N HIS A 71 4.41 3.02 -19.52
CA HIS A 71 3.18 2.30 -19.83
C HIS A 71 3.26 1.56 -21.17
N ARG A 72 3.81 2.19 -22.22
CA ARG A 72 4.01 1.54 -23.53
C ARG A 72 4.98 0.37 -23.44
N CYS A 73 6.07 0.50 -22.67
CA CYS A 73 7.01 -0.60 -22.41
C CYS A 73 6.28 -1.78 -21.75
N LEU A 74 5.53 -1.54 -20.66
CA LEU A 74 4.78 -2.59 -19.98
C LEU A 74 3.69 -3.22 -20.87
N GLN A 75 3.09 -2.45 -21.80
CA GLN A 75 2.14 -2.99 -22.78
C GLN A 75 2.82 -3.90 -23.80
N ARG A 76 3.99 -3.52 -24.36
CA ARG A 76 4.75 -4.36 -25.30
C ARG A 76 5.12 -5.71 -24.70
N HIS A 77 5.45 -5.73 -23.41
CA HIS A 77 5.83 -6.93 -22.67
C HIS A 77 4.64 -7.64 -21.98
N GLU A 78 3.40 -7.24 -22.26
CA GLU A 78 2.16 -7.85 -21.74
C GLU A 78 2.02 -7.87 -20.21
N ILE A 79 2.74 -6.97 -19.52
CA ILE A 79 2.76 -6.84 -18.06
C ILE A 79 2.16 -5.52 -17.56
N SER A 80 1.35 -4.85 -18.39
CA SER A 80 0.72 -3.59 -18.03
C SER A 80 -0.33 -3.75 -16.93
N ARG A 81 -1.01 -4.90 -16.87
CA ARG A 81 -1.98 -5.24 -15.83
C ARG A 81 -1.32 -6.07 -14.73
N LEU A 82 -1.67 -5.79 -13.47
CA LEU A 82 -1.27 -6.64 -12.35
C LEU A 82 -2.18 -7.87 -12.29
N PRO A 83 -1.64 -9.04 -11.94
CA PRO A 83 -2.47 -10.22 -11.71
C PRO A 83 -3.56 -9.94 -10.66
N GLY A 84 -4.81 -10.27 -10.96
CA GLY A 84 -5.93 -10.16 -10.01
C GLY A 84 -6.60 -8.78 -9.88
N MET A 85 -6.27 -7.80 -10.74
CA MET A 85 -6.99 -6.53 -10.77
C MET A 85 -8.14 -6.55 -11.80
N GLU A 86 -9.32 -6.95 -11.39
CA GLU A 86 -10.57 -6.69 -12.12
C GLU A 86 -11.24 -5.40 -11.58
N GLY A 87 -11.51 -4.46 -12.49
CA GLY A 87 -12.50 -3.40 -12.33
C GLY A 87 -12.11 -2.17 -11.52
N ASP A 88 -11.72 -1.10 -12.19
CA ASP A 88 -11.62 0.26 -11.62
C ASP A 88 -13.02 0.82 -11.36
N LYS A 89 -13.49 0.75 -10.10
CA LYS A 89 -14.69 1.50 -9.66
C LYS A 89 -14.33 3.00 -9.53
N PRO A 90 -15.23 3.94 -9.85
CA PRO A 90 -14.96 5.37 -9.78
C PRO A 90 -14.52 5.77 -8.37
N LYS A 91 -13.36 6.41 -8.27
CA LYS A 91 -12.75 6.80 -6.98
C LYS A 91 -13.50 7.98 -6.37
N LYS A 92 -14.28 7.74 -5.31
CA LYS A 92 -14.83 8.83 -4.47
C LYS A 92 -13.69 9.60 -3.83
N LYS A 93 -13.74 10.94 -3.87
CA LYS A 93 -12.76 11.80 -3.16
C LYS A 93 -12.99 11.66 -1.66
N PHE A 94 -12.00 11.16 -0.95
CA PHE A 94 -12.05 11.06 0.51
C PHE A 94 -11.72 12.40 1.17
N LYS A 95 -12.35 12.67 2.33
CA LYS A 95 -12.03 13.82 3.17
C LYS A 95 -10.55 13.79 3.56
N ARG A 96 -9.89 14.94 3.50
CA ARG A 96 -8.50 15.07 3.96
C ARG A 96 -8.49 15.25 5.48
N TYR A 97 -7.51 14.63 6.11
CA TYR A 97 -7.25 14.73 7.54
C TYR A 97 -5.80 15.15 7.77
N PRO A 98 -5.49 15.83 8.89
CA PRO A 98 -4.10 16.03 9.28
C PRO A 98 -3.41 14.70 9.57
N ILE A 99 -2.08 14.71 9.71
CA ILE A 99 -1.30 13.57 10.18
C ILE A 99 -1.74 13.20 11.60
N GLY A 100 -1.73 11.90 11.93
CA GLY A 100 -2.19 11.40 13.24
C GLY A 100 -3.62 10.86 13.24
N TYR A 101 -4.25 10.68 12.07
CA TYR A 101 -5.48 9.89 11.93
C TYR A 101 -5.13 8.47 11.52
N VAL A 102 -5.19 7.54 12.44
CA VAL A 102 -4.72 6.17 12.26
C VAL A 102 -5.86 5.18 12.17
N HIS A 103 -5.79 4.27 11.22
CA HIS A 103 -6.68 3.11 11.12
C HIS A 103 -5.95 1.88 11.67
N ILE A 104 -6.62 1.10 12.51
CA ILE A 104 -6.10 -0.17 13.04
C ILE A 104 -7.04 -1.30 12.65
N ASP A 105 -6.45 -2.44 12.30
CA ASP A 105 -7.18 -3.67 11.98
C ASP A 105 -6.34 -4.90 12.35
N ILE A 106 -7.01 -6.04 12.54
CA ILE A 106 -6.38 -7.31 12.88
C ILE A 106 -6.65 -8.32 11.78
N ALA A 107 -5.62 -9.00 11.32
CA ALA A 107 -5.71 -10.02 10.30
C ALA A 107 -5.09 -11.34 10.76
N GLU A 108 -5.77 -12.46 10.55
CA GLU A 108 -5.22 -13.80 10.79
C GLU A 108 -4.19 -14.14 9.70
N LEU A 109 -3.04 -14.63 10.13
CA LEU A 109 -1.98 -15.22 9.31
C LEU A 109 -1.71 -16.65 9.79
N ARG A 110 -1.01 -17.44 8.97
CA ARG A 110 -0.63 -18.81 9.32
C ARG A 110 0.79 -19.11 8.83
N THR A 111 1.52 -19.84 9.65
CA THR A 111 2.78 -20.52 9.32
C THR A 111 2.64 -22.03 9.59
N ALA A 112 3.67 -22.80 9.37
CA ALA A 112 3.67 -24.21 9.76
C ALA A 112 3.52 -24.42 11.28
N GLU A 113 4.00 -23.48 12.10
CA GLU A 113 3.82 -23.49 13.57
C GLU A 113 2.39 -23.18 14.03
N GLY A 114 1.51 -22.67 13.13
CA GLY A 114 0.13 -22.41 13.46
C GLY A 114 -0.33 -20.98 13.12
N LYS A 115 -1.34 -20.53 13.88
CA LYS A 115 -1.98 -19.24 13.70
C LYS A 115 -1.23 -18.10 14.39
N LEU A 116 -1.19 -16.95 13.72
CA LEU A 116 -0.78 -15.67 14.25
C LEU A 116 -1.81 -14.59 13.91
N TYR A 117 -1.81 -13.54 14.69
CA TYR A 117 -2.65 -12.37 14.46
C TYR A 117 -1.76 -11.17 14.17
N MET A 118 -1.91 -10.61 13.00
CA MET A 118 -1.23 -9.39 12.59
C MET A 118 -2.09 -8.19 12.96
N PHE A 119 -1.61 -7.40 13.91
CA PHE A 119 -2.12 -6.07 14.18
C PHE A 119 -1.47 -5.10 13.22
N ALA A 120 -2.24 -4.38 12.46
CA ALA A 120 -1.75 -3.42 11.48
C ALA A 120 -2.37 -2.05 11.69
N ALA A 121 -1.54 -1.02 11.76
CA ALA A 121 -1.94 0.37 11.79
C ALA A 121 -1.43 1.09 10.53
N ILE A 122 -2.24 1.99 9.99
CA ILE A 122 -1.84 2.87 8.90
C ILE A 122 -2.33 4.30 9.17
N ASP A 123 -1.42 5.26 9.15
CA ASP A 123 -1.80 6.67 9.16
C ASP A 123 -2.45 7.05 7.83
N ARG A 124 -3.64 7.62 7.91
CA ARG A 124 -4.45 7.95 6.74
C ARG A 124 -3.79 8.97 5.82
N THR A 125 -2.96 9.83 6.35
CA THR A 125 -2.36 10.95 5.64
C THR A 125 -0.95 10.64 5.17
N SER A 126 -0.05 10.24 6.06
CA SER A 126 1.32 9.87 5.71
C SER A 126 1.45 8.51 5.03
N LYS A 127 0.43 7.64 5.17
CA LYS A 127 0.48 6.23 4.74
C LYS A 127 1.52 5.41 5.49
N PHE A 128 2.12 5.93 6.55
CA PHE A 128 3.05 5.20 7.37
C PHE A 128 2.34 4.01 8.01
N ALA A 129 2.95 2.84 7.92
CA ALA A 129 2.42 1.59 8.42
C ALA A 129 3.23 1.11 9.63
N PHE A 130 2.53 0.61 10.64
CA PHE A 130 3.11 -0.06 11.79
C PHE A 130 2.42 -1.40 11.99
N VAL A 131 3.19 -2.47 12.23
CA VAL A 131 2.65 -3.83 12.28
C VAL A 131 3.32 -4.61 13.40
N ARG A 132 2.54 -5.45 14.09
CA ARG A 132 3.02 -6.45 15.04
C ARG A 132 2.34 -7.78 14.85
N LEU A 133 3.07 -8.85 15.14
CA LEU A 133 2.53 -10.21 15.19
C LEU A 133 2.29 -10.62 16.64
N GLU A 134 1.12 -11.20 16.89
CA GLU A 134 0.71 -11.66 18.21
C GLU A 134 0.16 -13.10 18.12
N LYS A 135 0.44 -13.91 19.12
CA LYS A 135 -0.10 -15.28 19.20
C LYS A 135 -1.60 -15.30 19.49
N LYS A 136 -2.13 -14.24 20.10
CA LYS A 136 -3.56 -14.11 20.48
C LYS A 136 -4.05 -12.70 20.18
N ALA A 137 -5.22 -12.60 19.56
CA ALA A 137 -5.92 -11.33 19.38
C ALA A 137 -6.81 -11.05 20.58
N GLY A 138 -6.24 -10.48 21.64
CA GLY A 138 -6.94 -10.15 22.88
C GLY A 138 -6.96 -8.64 23.16
N LYS A 139 -7.79 -8.23 24.15
CA LYS A 139 -7.89 -6.83 24.60
C LYS A 139 -6.52 -6.28 25.07
N MET A 140 -5.75 -7.09 25.80
CA MET A 140 -4.43 -6.70 26.28
C MET A 140 -3.42 -6.52 25.15
N ALA A 141 -3.42 -7.44 24.17
CA ALA A 141 -2.57 -7.32 23.00
C ALA A 141 -2.89 -6.06 22.18
N ALA A 142 -4.19 -5.74 22.00
CA ALA A 142 -4.61 -4.52 21.31
C ALA A 142 -4.17 -3.25 22.06
N ALA A 143 -4.30 -3.22 23.39
CA ALA A 143 -3.85 -2.10 24.21
C ALA A 143 -2.33 -1.94 24.20
N GLN A 144 -1.57 -3.05 24.23
CA GLN A 144 -0.12 -3.00 24.12
C GLN A 144 0.32 -2.55 22.73
N PHE A 145 -0.30 -3.08 21.67
CA PHE A 145 -0.06 -2.62 20.29
C PHE A 145 -0.25 -1.10 20.15
N LEU A 146 -1.30 -0.55 20.80
CA LEU A 146 -1.54 0.90 20.78
C LEU A 146 -0.41 1.68 21.47
N ARG A 147 0.06 1.22 22.65
CA ARG A 147 1.19 1.87 23.34
C ARG A 147 2.46 1.85 22.49
N ASP A 148 2.75 0.72 21.86
CA ASP A 148 3.92 0.58 20.99
C ASP A 148 3.81 1.46 19.74
N LEU A 149 2.61 1.57 19.16
CA LEU A 149 2.33 2.46 18.04
C LEU A 149 2.56 3.94 18.43
N ILE A 150 2.07 4.35 19.62
CA ILE A 150 2.27 5.72 20.13
C ILE A 150 3.75 6.01 20.33
N ALA A 151 4.50 5.07 20.88
CA ALA A 151 5.94 5.21 21.08
C ALA A 151 6.73 5.23 19.76
N ALA A 152 6.28 4.50 18.74
CA ALA A 152 6.94 4.39 17.45
C ALA A 152 6.71 5.61 16.53
N LEU A 153 5.67 6.39 16.73
CA LEU A 153 5.36 7.53 15.87
C LEU A 153 5.97 8.83 16.42
N PRO A 154 6.62 9.66 15.58
CA PRO A 154 7.24 10.91 16.01
C PRO A 154 6.22 12.05 16.18
N TYR A 155 4.94 11.81 15.91
CA TYR A 155 3.86 12.79 15.96
C TYR A 155 2.67 12.29 16.80
N ARG A 156 1.87 13.24 17.26
CA ARG A 156 0.70 12.93 18.09
C ARG A 156 -0.41 12.27 17.26
N ILE A 157 -0.89 11.15 17.75
CA ILE A 157 -2.12 10.54 17.24
C ILE A 157 -3.30 11.29 17.85
N HIS A 158 -4.19 11.82 17.02
CA HIS A 158 -5.39 12.51 17.51
C HIS A 158 -6.67 11.68 17.36
N THR A 159 -6.70 10.74 16.42
CA THR A 159 -7.87 9.88 16.19
C THR A 159 -7.44 8.49 15.77
N ILE A 160 -8.05 7.48 16.37
CA ILE A 160 -7.90 6.08 15.96
C ILE A 160 -9.26 5.58 15.48
N LEU A 161 -9.25 4.88 14.34
CA LEU A 161 -10.42 4.19 13.81
C LEU A 161 -10.18 2.69 13.82
N THR A 162 -11.04 1.94 14.50
CA THR A 162 -11.03 0.47 14.52
C THR A 162 -12.37 -0.10 14.04
N ASP A 163 -12.43 -1.40 13.84
CA ASP A 163 -13.70 -2.12 13.74
C ASP A 163 -14.37 -2.26 15.13
N ASN A 164 -15.54 -2.93 15.16
CA ASN A 164 -16.29 -3.19 16.39
C ASN A 164 -15.87 -4.51 17.06
N GLY A 165 -14.65 -4.99 16.82
CA GLY A 165 -14.14 -6.20 17.44
C GLY A 165 -14.00 -6.09 18.96
N ILE A 166 -14.20 -7.22 19.66
CA ILE A 166 -14.09 -7.29 21.13
C ILE A 166 -12.69 -6.94 21.65
N GLN A 167 -11.70 -6.89 20.76
CA GLN A 167 -10.33 -6.47 21.05
C GLN A 167 -10.24 -4.96 21.29
N PHE A 168 -11.15 -4.19 20.70
CA PHE A 168 -11.14 -2.73 20.70
C PHE A 168 -12.29 -2.12 21.50
N THR A 169 -13.40 -2.84 21.70
CA THR A 169 -14.58 -2.31 22.39
C THR A 169 -15.34 -3.39 23.17
N ASN A 170 -16.12 -2.98 24.15
CA ASN A 170 -17.02 -3.87 24.87
C ASN A 170 -18.22 -4.26 23.99
N ARG A 171 -18.77 -5.46 24.20
CA ARG A 171 -20.04 -5.86 23.59
C ARG A 171 -21.17 -4.96 24.06
N ASN A 172 -22.20 -4.77 23.24
CA ASN A 172 -23.36 -3.94 23.57
C ASN A 172 -24.03 -4.33 24.90
N GLN A 173 -23.97 -5.60 25.27
CA GLN A 173 -24.51 -6.13 26.52
C GLN A 173 -23.67 -5.75 27.75
N ASP A 174 -22.37 -5.45 27.55
CA ASP A 174 -21.40 -5.12 28.60
C ASP A 174 -21.13 -3.62 28.70
N ARG A 175 -21.99 -2.76 28.11
CA ARG A 175 -21.78 -1.29 28.09
C ARG A 175 -21.78 -0.63 29.46
N HIS A 176 -22.35 -1.29 30.48
CA HIS A 176 -22.31 -0.86 31.86
C HIS A 176 -21.13 -1.44 32.66
N ALA A 177 -20.30 -2.27 32.02
CA ALA A 177 -19.05 -2.75 32.57
C ALA A 177 -17.97 -1.63 32.54
N MET A 178 -16.85 -1.88 33.24
CA MET A 178 -15.72 -0.97 33.28
C MET A 178 -15.29 -0.56 31.87
N GLU A 179 -14.75 0.67 31.75
CA GLU A 179 -14.17 1.20 30.50
C GLU A 179 -13.23 0.17 29.84
N HIS A 180 -13.36 0.02 28.52
CA HIS A 180 -12.50 -0.92 27.80
C HIS A 180 -11.05 -0.48 27.88
N ILE A 181 -10.11 -1.41 28.09
CA ILE A 181 -8.69 -1.09 28.26
C ILE A 181 -8.11 -0.31 27.07
N PHE A 182 -8.57 -0.57 25.86
CA PHE A 182 -8.15 0.16 24.66
C PHE A 182 -8.61 1.62 24.71
N ASP A 183 -9.87 1.87 25.14
CA ASP A 183 -10.42 3.23 25.31
C ASP A 183 -9.68 3.99 26.41
N ARG A 184 -9.32 3.30 27.49
CA ARG A 184 -8.52 3.90 28.58
C ARG A 184 -7.16 4.36 28.07
N VAL A 185 -6.43 3.53 27.28
CA VAL A 185 -5.15 3.95 26.69
C VAL A 185 -5.36 5.14 25.74
N CYS A 186 -6.42 5.16 24.95
CA CYS A 186 -6.77 6.31 24.15
C CYS A 186 -6.97 7.57 24.98
N SER A 187 -7.74 7.47 26.08
CA SER A 187 -8.03 8.59 26.98
C SER A 187 -6.78 9.11 27.69
N GLU A 188 -5.88 8.22 28.14
CA GLU A 188 -4.59 8.55 28.76
C GLU A 188 -3.71 9.41 27.83
N HIS A 189 -3.83 9.24 26.51
CA HIS A 189 -3.04 9.96 25.51
C HIS A 189 -3.84 11.05 24.76
N GLY A 190 -5.07 11.35 25.18
CA GLY A 190 -5.93 12.34 24.53
C GLY A 190 -6.33 11.98 23.09
N ILE A 191 -6.45 10.69 22.80
CA ILE A 191 -6.77 10.14 21.48
C ILE A 191 -8.27 9.88 21.39
N GLU A 192 -8.92 10.40 20.36
CA GLU A 192 -10.30 10.06 20.05
C GLU A 192 -10.39 8.66 19.44
N HIS A 193 -11.03 7.71 20.10
CA HIS A 193 -11.33 6.39 19.55
C HIS A 193 -12.67 6.41 18.81
N ARG A 194 -12.65 6.05 17.54
CA ARG A 194 -13.84 5.92 16.68
C ARG A 194 -13.98 4.49 16.21
N LEU A 195 -15.21 4.01 16.24
CA LEU A 195 -15.59 2.71 15.68
C LEU A 195 -16.13 2.88 14.26
N THR A 196 -15.89 1.91 13.40
CA THR A 196 -16.52 1.87 12.08
C THR A 196 -18.03 1.71 12.23
N LYS A 197 -18.80 2.44 11.40
CA LYS A 197 -20.26 2.28 11.38
C LYS A 197 -20.61 0.89 10.89
N VAL A 198 -21.56 0.25 11.58
CA VAL A 198 -22.14 -1.02 11.14
C VAL A 198 -22.69 -0.84 9.70
N ASN A 199 -22.44 -1.80 8.82
CA ASN A 199 -22.81 -1.77 7.40
C ASN A 199 -22.13 -0.69 6.52
N HIS A 200 -21.00 -0.10 7.00
CA HIS A 200 -20.19 0.83 6.20
C HIS A 200 -18.73 0.37 6.06
N PRO A 201 -18.46 -0.78 5.41
CA PRO A 201 -17.13 -1.38 5.33
C PRO A 201 -16.08 -0.47 4.68
N TRP A 202 -16.49 0.45 3.79
CA TRP A 202 -15.56 1.36 3.11
C TRP A 202 -14.85 2.36 4.03
N THR A 203 -15.25 2.50 5.29
CA THR A 203 -14.60 3.41 6.24
C THR A 203 -13.22 2.91 6.67
N ASN A 204 -12.98 1.60 6.67
CA ASN A 204 -11.70 0.97 7.03
C ASN A 204 -10.85 0.54 5.83
N GLY A 205 -11.28 0.87 4.61
CA GLY A 205 -10.68 0.38 3.36
C GLY A 205 -9.19 0.68 3.15
N GLN A 206 -8.56 1.57 3.92
CA GLN A 206 -7.12 1.82 3.82
C GLN A 206 -6.31 0.75 4.52
N VAL A 207 -6.66 0.40 5.76
CA VAL A 207 -5.97 -0.66 6.50
C VAL A 207 -6.28 -2.04 5.92
N GLU A 208 -7.51 -2.28 5.44
CA GLU A 208 -7.86 -3.51 4.72
C GLU A 208 -7.00 -3.69 3.45
N ARG A 209 -6.77 -2.59 2.71
CA ARG A 209 -5.85 -2.61 1.55
C ARG A 209 -4.41 -2.88 1.99
N MET A 210 -3.97 -2.30 3.11
CA MET A 210 -2.64 -2.56 3.66
C MET A 210 -2.51 -4.02 4.06
N ASN A 211 -3.48 -4.59 4.79
CA ASN A 211 -3.52 -6.00 5.14
C ASN A 211 -3.47 -6.91 3.91
N ARG A 212 -4.20 -6.56 2.85
CA ARG A 212 -4.13 -7.28 1.57
C ARG A 212 -2.74 -7.20 0.97
N THR A 213 -2.16 -6.01 0.90
CA THR A 213 -0.82 -5.78 0.33
C THR A 213 0.25 -6.58 1.10
N ILE A 214 0.17 -6.60 2.44
CA ILE A 214 1.06 -7.40 3.28
C ILE A 214 0.88 -8.89 2.99
N LYS A 215 -0.37 -9.39 3.01
CA LYS A 215 -0.65 -10.80 2.73
C LYS A 215 -0.18 -11.24 1.34
N GLU A 216 -0.33 -10.41 0.34
CA GLU A 216 0.14 -10.66 -1.03
C GLU A 216 1.66 -10.67 -1.14
N ALA A 217 2.35 -9.86 -0.35
CA ALA A 217 3.81 -9.82 -0.30
C ALA A 217 4.41 -10.95 0.57
N THR A 218 3.65 -11.53 1.49
CA THR A 218 4.11 -12.51 2.47
C THR A 218 3.40 -13.85 2.30
N VAL A 219 2.44 -14.18 3.15
CA VAL A 219 1.82 -15.52 3.31
C VAL A 219 1.05 -16.05 2.10
N LYS A 220 0.68 -15.21 1.14
CA LYS A 220 0.11 -15.66 -0.14
C LYS A 220 1.17 -16.04 -1.17
N ARG A 221 2.39 -15.57 -0.98
CA ARG A 221 3.49 -15.77 -1.93
C ARG A 221 4.52 -16.77 -1.44
N TYR A 222 4.73 -16.83 -0.12
CA TYR A 222 5.75 -17.63 0.51
C TYR A 222 5.15 -18.53 1.58
N HIS A 223 5.74 -19.73 1.72
CA HIS A 223 5.50 -20.60 2.85
C HIS A 223 6.52 -20.31 3.94
N TYR A 224 6.07 -20.26 5.21
CA TYR A 224 6.92 -20.01 6.37
C TYR A 224 6.87 -21.21 7.30
N GLU A 225 8.02 -21.74 7.62
CA GLU A 225 8.15 -22.87 8.56
C GLU A 225 7.96 -22.40 10.01
N SER A 226 8.43 -21.18 10.33
CA SER A 226 8.34 -20.63 11.68
C SER A 226 7.72 -19.25 11.70
N HIS A 227 7.21 -18.87 12.89
CA HIS A 227 6.73 -17.50 13.15
C HIS A 227 7.86 -16.47 13.00
N ALA A 228 9.07 -16.80 13.45
CA ALA A 228 10.24 -15.92 13.36
C ALA A 228 10.61 -15.58 11.91
N GLN A 229 10.53 -16.54 10.97
CA GLN A 229 10.76 -16.27 9.55
C GLN A 229 9.75 -15.27 8.99
N LEU A 230 8.47 -15.45 9.32
CA LEU A 230 7.43 -14.50 8.90
C LEU A 230 7.65 -13.12 9.51
N GLU A 231 8.02 -13.05 10.79
CA GLU A 231 8.27 -11.78 11.50
C GLU A 231 9.43 -11.00 10.88
N THR A 232 10.55 -11.66 10.61
CA THR A 232 11.71 -11.04 9.92
C THR A 232 11.30 -10.50 8.55
N HIS A 233 10.68 -11.33 7.70
CA HIS A 233 10.27 -10.90 6.37
C HIS A 233 9.23 -9.78 6.41
N LEU A 234 8.29 -9.83 7.36
CA LEU A 234 7.30 -8.77 7.57
C LEU A 234 7.97 -7.45 7.99
N GLY A 235 8.95 -7.52 8.89
CA GLY A 235 9.77 -6.37 9.30
C GLY A 235 10.46 -5.70 8.12
N ASP A 236 11.15 -6.49 7.30
CA ASP A 236 11.83 -6.02 6.09
C ASP A 236 10.85 -5.39 5.09
N PHE A 237 9.69 -6.04 4.89
CA PHE A 237 8.65 -5.52 4.01
C PHE A 237 8.11 -4.17 4.49
N ILE A 238 7.81 -4.03 5.79
CA ILE A 238 7.29 -2.78 6.38
C ILE A 238 8.36 -1.68 6.35
N ALA A 239 9.62 -2.01 6.61
CA ALA A 239 10.73 -1.09 6.46
C ALA A 239 10.85 -0.58 5.02
N ALA A 240 10.86 -1.48 4.04
CA ALA A 240 10.88 -1.13 2.62
C ALA A 240 9.65 -0.29 2.22
N TYR A 241 8.46 -0.62 2.73
CA TYR A 241 7.25 0.14 2.48
C TYR A 241 7.34 1.58 3.01
N ASN A 242 7.81 1.76 4.23
CA ASN A 242 7.85 3.06 4.89
C ASN A 242 8.99 3.96 4.39
N TYR A 243 10.16 3.39 4.09
CA TYR A 243 11.38 4.15 3.82
C TYR A 243 11.83 4.15 2.37
N ALA A 244 11.45 3.13 1.58
CA ALA A 244 11.92 3.00 0.20
C ALA A 244 10.79 3.13 -0.83
N ARG A 245 9.57 2.68 -0.52
CA ARG A 245 8.48 2.67 -1.48
C ARG A 245 7.89 4.06 -1.71
N ARG A 246 8.03 4.58 -2.93
CA ARG A 246 7.47 5.86 -3.34
C ARG A 246 6.01 5.71 -3.77
N LEU A 247 5.13 6.53 -3.19
CA LEU A 247 3.69 6.43 -3.39
C LEU A 247 3.14 7.58 -4.22
N LYS A 248 2.34 7.27 -5.23
CA LYS A 248 1.61 8.27 -6.04
C LYS A 248 0.73 9.18 -5.18
N THR A 249 0.07 8.64 -4.16
CA THR A 249 -0.79 9.40 -3.25
C THR A 249 -0.04 10.45 -2.44
N LEU A 250 1.28 10.26 -2.27
CA LEU A 250 2.21 11.18 -1.62
C LEU A 250 3.05 11.98 -2.63
N LYS A 251 2.64 12.00 -3.91
CA LYS A 251 3.34 12.69 -4.99
C LYS A 251 4.79 12.21 -5.20
N GLY A 252 5.00 10.90 -5.08
CA GLY A 252 6.31 10.28 -5.27
C GLY A 252 7.21 10.29 -4.03
N LEU A 253 6.72 10.71 -2.88
CA LEU A 253 7.42 10.59 -1.62
C LEU A 253 7.17 9.22 -0.97
N THR A 254 8.13 8.76 -0.18
CA THR A 254 7.89 7.64 0.74
C THR A 254 7.03 8.12 1.91
N PRO A 255 6.39 7.21 2.67
CA PRO A 255 5.70 7.57 3.90
C PRO A 255 6.57 8.39 4.86
N PHE A 256 7.83 8.00 5.04
CA PHE A 256 8.76 8.70 5.94
C PHE A 256 9.18 10.08 5.40
N GLU A 257 9.54 10.20 4.13
CA GLU A 257 9.83 11.50 3.50
C GLU A 257 8.64 12.47 3.63
N PHE A 258 7.42 11.94 3.54
CA PHE A 258 6.22 12.73 3.74
C PHE A 258 6.06 13.20 5.19
N ILE A 259 6.40 12.37 6.19
CA ILE A 259 6.41 12.75 7.60
C ILE A 259 7.41 13.90 7.82
N CYS A 260 8.64 13.79 7.32
CA CYS A 260 9.65 14.86 7.41
C CYS A 260 9.17 16.15 6.74
N LYS A 261 8.49 16.05 5.59
CA LYS A 261 7.90 17.22 4.91
C LYS A 261 6.79 17.88 5.72
N ILE A 262 5.98 17.13 6.47
CA ILE A 262 4.97 17.71 7.36
C ILE A 262 5.64 18.34 8.57
N TRP A 263 6.68 17.72 9.13
CA TRP A 263 7.47 18.29 10.23
C TRP A 263 7.96 19.70 9.91
N THR A 264 8.49 19.95 8.73
CA THR A 264 8.97 21.28 8.34
C THR A 264 7.86 22.35 8.26
N LYS A 265 6.59 21.94 8.18
CA LYS A 265 5.43 22.84 8.02
C LYS A 265 4.61 23.01 9.29
N GLU A 266 4.47 21.92 10.04
CA GLU A 266 3.57 21.78 11.19
C GLU A 266 4.31 21.08 12.35
N PRO A 267 5.45 21.63 12.85
CA PRO A 267 6.27 20.96 13.87
C PRO A 267 5.51 20.76 15.20
N GLU A 268 4.52 21.59 15.48
CA GLU A 268 3.70 21.52 16.70
C GLU A 268 2.87 20.22 16.82
N ARG A 269 2.69 19.49 15.72
CA ARG A 269 2.02 18.17 15.71
C ARG A 269 2.93 17.04 16.17
N PHE A 270 4.21 17.29 16.26
CA PHE A 270 5.22 16.29 16.55
C PHE A 270 5.62 16.28 18.02
N THR A 271 6.02 15.14 18.50
CA THR A 271 6.59 14.93 19.85
C THR A 271 8.10 14.97 19.84
N VAL A 272 8.68 14.56 18.71
CA VAL A 272 10.14 14.54 18.48
C VAL A 272 10.44 14.90 17.03
N ASP A 273 11.66 15.35 16.76
CA ASP A 273 12.15 15.57 15.39
C ASP A 273 12.27 14.23 14.67
N PRO A 274 11.53 13.99 13.57
CA PRO A 274 11.58 12.72 12.88
C PRO A 274 12.93 12.41 12.23
N THR A 275 13.79 13.42 12.00
CA THR A 275 15.11 13.20 11.41
C THR A 275 16.09 12.55 12.39
N HIS A 276 15.84 12.70 13.70
CA HIS A 276 16.60 12.08 14.77
C HIS A 276 15.92 10.84 15.35
N HIS A 277 14.68 10.59 14.98
CA HIS A 277 13.91 9.44 15.44
C HIS A 277 14.05 8.30 14.44
N THR A 278 14.81 7.29 14.80
CA THR A 278 14.75 6.01 14.09
C THR A 278 13.38 5.41 14.40
N LEU A 279 12.44 5.62 13.50
CA LEU A 279 11.10 5.03 13.61
C LEU A 279 11.29 3.52 13.68
N GLY A 280 11.06 2.95 14.87
CA GLY A 280 11.44 1.59 15.20
C GLY A 280 11.14 0.61 14.09
N LEU A 281 12.14 -0.02 13.57
CA LEU A 281 12.04 -1.33 13.01
C LEU A 281 11.36 -2.15 14.09
N ASN A 282 10.27 -2.83 13.75
CA ASN A 282 9.58 -3.71 14.68
C ASN A 282 10.61 -4.64 15.33
N SER A 283 11.03 -4.31 16.53
CA SER A 283 11.90 -5.14 17.36
C SER A 283 11.06 -6.06 18.22
#